data_7f0bc7816931a7148d9c9ada446f9179
#
_entry.id   7f0bc7816931a7148d9c9ada446f9179
#
_cell.length_a   1.000
_cell.length_b   1.000
_cell.length_c   1.000
_cell.angle_alpha   90.00
_cell.angle_beta   90.00
_cell.angle_gamma   90.00
#
_symmetry.space_group_name_H-M   'P 1'
#
loop_
_entity.id
_entity.type
_entity.pdbx_description
1 polymer ?
#
loop_
_entity_poly.entity_id
_entity_poly.type
_entity_poly.pdbx_seq_one_letter_code
_entity_poly.pdbx_strand_id
1 'polypeptide(L)' 'MSDTAEKVKAIIVDNLGVDAAEVVNEASFTNDLRADSLDTVELIMEFEKEFDIQIPDDQAENIATVGQAISYIENS' A
#
# COMPACT_ATOMS: atom_id res chain seq x y z
N MET A 1 17.24 -5.60 -1.31
CA MET A 1 16.11 -4.80 -1.75
C MET A 1 15.05 -5.71 -2.30
N SER A 2 13.84 -5.45 -1.94
CA SER A 2 12.72 -6.32 -2.27
C SER A 2 11.98 -5.77 -3.48
N ASP A 3 11.75 -6.60 -4.50
CA ASP A 3 10.92 -6.21 -5.64
C ASP A 3 9.50 -5.89 -5.19
N THR A 4 9.05 -6.55 -4.12
CA THR A 4 7.73 -6.29 -3.55
C THR A 4 7.63 -4.85 -3.07
N ALA A 5 8.63 -4.37 -2.34
CA ALA A 5 8.62 -3.00 -1.83
C ALA A 5 8.59 -1.99 -2.98
N GLU A 6 9.34 -2.22 -4.03
CA GLU A 6 9.37 -1.33 -5.18
C GLU A 6 8.02 -1.29 -5.90
N LYS A 7 7.40 -2.46 -6.07
CA LYS A 7 6.08 -2.54 -6.72
C LYS A 7 5.01 -1.87 -5.89
N VAL A 8 5.02 -2.08 -4.59
CA VAL A 8 4.07 -1.44 -3.68
C VAL A 8 4.18 0.08 -3.79
N LYS A 9 5.41 0.59 -3.75
CA LYS A 9 5.62 2.03 -3.84
C LYS A 9 5.17 2.60 -5.19
N ALA A 10 5.45 1.88 -6.28
CA ALA A 10 5.02 2.33 -7.60
C ALA A 10 3.50 2.39 -7.70
N ILE A 11 2.81 1.41 -7.15
CA ILE A 11 1.34 1.39 -7.14
C ILE A 11 0.81 2.60 -6.37
N ILE A 12 1.40 2.89 -5.21
CA ILE A 12 0.96 4.03 -4.39
C ILE A 12 1.17 5.34 -5.14
N VAL A 13 2.32 5.51 -5.76
CA VAL A 13 2.61 6.73 -6.54
C VAL A 13 1.58 6.91 -7.65
N ASP A 14 1.28 5.84 -8.37
CA ASP A 14 0.33 5.91 -9.48
C ASP A 14 -1.10 6.21 -9.01
N ASN A 15 -1.51 5.62 -7.90
CA ASN A 15 -2.90 5.76 -7.45
C ASN A 15 -3.15 7.05 -6.69
N LEU A 16 -2.19 7.51 -5.91
CA LEU A 16 -2.36 8.71 -5.08
C LEU A 16 -1.75 9.96 -5.70
N GLY A 17 -0.94 9.80 -6.72
CA GLY A 17 -0.29 10.95 -7.36
C GLY A 17 0.71 11.65 -6.46
N VAL A 18 1.37 10.91 -5.58
CA VAL A 18 2.37 11.46 -4.67
C VAL A 18 3.78 11.19 -5.20
N ASP A 19 4.76 11.92 -4.69
CA ASP A 19 6.15 11.69 -5.06
C ASP A 19 6.68 10.41 -4.42
N ALA A 20 7.53 9.70 -5.15
CA ALA A 20 8.14 8.49 -4.63
C ALA A 20 8.92 8.77 -3.34
N ALA A 21 9.48 9.96 -3.20
CA ALA A 21 10.22 10.33 -1.99
C ALA A 21 9.34 10.39 -0.75
N GLU A 22 8.03 10.59 -0.92
CA GLU A 22 7.09 10.60 0.20
C GLU A 22 6.66 9.21 0.62
N VAL A 23 6.86 8.21 -0.24
CA VAL A 23 6.42 6.84 0.01
C VAL A 23 7.53 6.09 0.72
N VAL A 24 7.62 6.30 2.03
CA VAL A 24 8.60 5.62 2.89
C VAL A 24 7.84 4.64 3.79
N ASN A 25 8.58 3.70 4.39
CA ASN A 25 7.95 2.65 5.19
C ASN A 25 7.09 3.19 6.33
N GLU A 26 7.50 4.29 6.94
CA GLU A 26 6.76 4.88 8.06
C GLU A 26 5.60 5.76 7.63
N ALA A 27 5.45 6.03 6.33
CA ALA A 27 4.39 6.90 5.84
C ALA A 27 3.03 6.27 6.08
N SER A 28 2.14 7.04 6.69
CA SER A 28 0.75 6.64 6.89
C SER A 28 -0.05 6.97 5.65
N PHE A 29 -0.87 6.03 5.18
CA PHE A 29 -1.68 6.27 3.99
C PHE A 29 -2.63 7.46 4.18
N THR A 30 -3.21 7.60 5.35
CA THR A 30 -4.20 8.65 5.60
C THR A 30 -3.55 9.96 6.03
N ASN A 31 -2.52 9.90 6.87
CA ASN A 31 -1.91 11.12 7.43
C ASN A 31 -0.83 11.71 6.54
N ASP A 32 0.04 10.87 6.01
CA ASP A 32 1.19 11.35 5.23
C ASP A 32 0.91 11.40 3.74
N LEU A 33 0.18 10.43 3.23
CA LEU A 33 -0.12 10.34 1.81
C LEU A 33 -1.52 10.85 1.47
N ARG A 34 -2.29 11.21 2.47
CA ARG A 34 -3.61 11.85 2.33
C ARG A 34 -4.62 11.01 1.57
N ALA A 35 -4.50 9.69 1.69
CA ALA A 35 -5.48 8.80 1.10
C ALA A 35 -6.76 8.81 1.94
N ASP A 36 -7.91 8.95 1.30
CA ASP A 36 -9.17 8.79 2.01
C ASP A 36 -9.56 7.31 1.99
N SER A 37 -10.73 6.99 2.56
CA SER A 37 -11.15 5.61 2.66
C SER A 37 -11.34 4.95 1.29
N LEU A 38 -11.78 5.71 0.30
CA LEU A 38 -11.97 5.20 -1.05
C LEU A 38 -10.62 4.90 -1.70
N ASP A 39 -9.67 5.80 -1.53
CA ASP A 39 -8.32 5.61 -2.06
C ASP A 39 -7.67 4.38 -1.45
N THR A 40 -7.87 4.17 -0.15
CA THR A 40 -7.32 3.03 0.55
C THR A 40 -7.87 1.72 0.00
N VAL A 41 -9.18 1.67 -0.25
CA VAL A 41 -9.83 0.49 -0.83
C VAL A 41 -9.26 0.21 -2.21
N GLU A 42 -9.09 1.24 -3.03
CA GLU A 42 -8.54 1.07 -4.37
C GLU A 42 -7.11 0.56 -4.34
N LEU A 43 -6.29 1.06 -3.40
CA LEU A 43 -4.92 0.59 -3.24
C LEU A 43 -4.90 -0.89 -2.89
N ILE A 44 -5.75 -1.31 -1.96
CA ILE A 44 -5.82 -2.72 -1.56
C ILE A 44 -6.17 -3.58 -2.76
N MET A 45 -7.14 -3.16 -3.56
CA MET A 45 -7.54 -3.90 -4.76
C MET A 45 -6.40 -3.99 -5.77
N GLU A 46 -5.65 -2.93 -5.95
CA GLU A 46 -4.49 -2.94 -6.85
C GLU A 46 -3.41 -3.89 -6.35
N PHE A 47 -3.15 -3.92 -5.05
CA PHE A 47 -2.20 -4.86 -4.48
C PHE A 47 -2.65 -6.29 -4.71
N GLU A 48 -3.93 -6.57 -4.55
CA GLU A 48 -4.45 -7.91 -4.78
C GLU A 48 -4.24 -8.36 -6.22
N LYS A 49 -4.46 -7.45 -7.17
CA LYS A 49 -4.30 -7.75 -8.59
C LYS A 49 -2.83 -7.93 -8.95
N GLU A 50 -1.98 -7.04 -8.47
CA GLU A 50 -0.56 -7.04 -8.83
C GLU A 50 0.16 -8.28 -8.29
N PHE A 51 -0.17 -8.68 -7.07
CA PHE A 51 0.53 -9.76 -6.39
C PHE A 51 -0.25 -11.07 -6.35
N ASP A 52 -1.44 -11.08 -6.95
CA ASP A 52 -2.31 -12.25 -7.01
C ASP A 52 -2.56 -12.84 -5.62
N ILE A 53 -2.96 -11.97 -4.69
CA ILE A 53 -3.25 -12.34 -3.31
C ILE A 53 -4.62 -11.80 -2.91
N GLN A 54 -5.11 -12.22 -1.75
CA GLN A 54 -6.32 -11.67 -1.17
C GLN A 54 -6.01 -11.03 0.16
N ILE A 55 -6.56 -9.84 0.37
CA ILE A 55 -6.41 -9.10 1.61
C ILE A 55 -7.79 -8.93 2.20
N PRO A 56 -8.17 -9.74 3.20
CA PRO A 56 -9.49 -9.61 3.83
C PRO A 56 -9.66 -8.24 4.48
N ASP A 57 -10.90 -7.79 4.60
CA ASP A 57 -11.19 -6.46 5.14
C ASP A 57 -10.60 -6.25 6.54
N ASP A 58 -10.65 -7.27 7.39
CA ASP A 58 -10.10 -7.15 8.74
C ASP A 58 -8.58 -7.00 8.73
N GLN A 59 -7.91 -7.61 7.77
CA GLN A 59 -6.46 -7.43 7.63
C GLN A 59 -6.15 -6.07 7.00
N ALA A 60 -6.96 -5.65 6.03
CA ALA A 60 -6.79 -4.35 5.39
C ALA A 60 -6.88 -3.20 6.41
N GLU A 61 -7.75 -3.33 7.40
CA GLU A 61 -7.90 -2.32 8.45
C GLU A 61 -6.62 -2.16 9.27
N ASN A 62 -5.81 -3.19 9.36
CA ASN A 62 -4.55 -3.14 10.10
C ASN A 62 -3.39 -2.57 9.29
N ILE A 63 -3.59 -2.39 8.00
CA ILE A 63 -2.55 -1.85 7.12
C ILE A 63 -2.69 -0.33 7.12
N ALA A 64 -1.93 0.32 7.98
CA ALA A 64 -1.99 1.77 8.15
C ALA A 64 -0.80 2.49 7.51
N THR A 65 0.31 1.80 7.34
CA THR A 65 1.53 2.39 6.76
C THR A 65 2.02 1.59 5.56
N VAL A 66 2.88 2.21 4.79
CA VAL A 66 3.49 1.58 3.62
C VAL A 66 4.24 0.31 4.04
N GLY A 67 5.01 0.38 5.12
CA GLY A 67 5.77 -0.76 5.62
C GLY A 67 4.88 -1.92 6.02
N GLN A 68 3.72 -1.64 6.60
CA GLN A 68 2.78 -2.68 6.98
C GLN A 68 2.20 -3.37 5.73
N ALA A 69 1.93 -2.60 4.69
CA ALA A 69 1.45 -3.17 3.43
C ALA A 69 2.51 -4.08 2.80
N ILE A 70 3.74 -3.63 2.76
CA ILE A 70 4.84 -4.42 2.21
C ILE A 70 5.02 -5.72 3.01
N SER A 71 5.01 -5.60 4.32
CA SER A 71 5.19 -6.76 5.20
C SER A 71 4.08 -7.79 5.00
N TYR A 72 2.84 -7.32 4.91
CA TYR A 72 1.70 -8.22 4.68
C TYR A 72 1.85 -8.97 3.37
N ILE A 73 2.20 -8.27 2.31
CA ILE A 73 2.33 -8.86 0.98
C ILE A 73 3.48 -9.86 0.95
N GLU A 74 4.60 -9.53 1.58
CA GLU A 74 5.76 -10.41 1.61
C GLU A 74 5.51 -11.70 2.39
N ASN A 75 4.58 -11.65 3.33
CA ASN A 75 4.24 -12.81 4.15
C ASN A 75 3.01 -13.59 3.64
N SER A 76 2.48 -13.16 2.53
CA SER A 76 1.32 -13.84 1.93
C SER A 76 1.70 -15.11 1.21
#